data_63002b047c0356175bfa5705aac21961
#
_entry.id   63002b047c0356175bfa5705aac21961
#
_cell.length_a   1.000
_cell.length_b   1.000
_cell.length_c   1.000
_cell.angle_alpha   90.00
_cell.angle_beta   90.00
_cell.angle_gamma   90.00
#
_symmetry.space_group_name_H-M   'P 1'
#
loop_
_entity.id
_entity.type
_entity.pdbx_description
1 polymer ?
#
loop_
_entity_poly.entity_id
_entity_poly.type
_entity_poly.pdbx_seq_one_letter_code
_entity_poly.pdbx_strand_id
1 'polypeptide(L)'
;MMKMTRITLVAASLVACSFAAQAADVEAAPSPAQDPLVQHLKLSNDQIKKIDALHQTLEQNVNKIPMTGVKDGALIEMFQTGKWDESTVKNQLAAFSKIEEQTRYYRVKYYFDVSQVLTAEQRKQVKTDMANALAN
;
A
#
# COMPACT_ATOMS: atom_id res chain seq x y z
N MET A 1 -16.17 -67.79 0.78
CA MET A 1 -17.13 -66.71 0.47
C MET A 1 -16.40 -65.37 0.64
N MET A 2 -16.07 -64.76 -0.46
CA MET A 2 -15.31 -63.53 -0.50
C MET A 2 -16.24 -62.34 -0.30
N LYS A 3 -15.98 -61.52 0.72
CA LYS A 3 -16.60 -60.21 0.86
C LYS A 3 -15.58 -59.17 0.40
N MET A 4 -15.81 -58.63 -0.77
CA MET A 4 -15.09 -57.52 -1.33
C MET A 4 -15.37 -56.24 -0.50
N THR A 5 -14.38 -55.76 0.20
CA THR A 5 -14.43 -54.45 0.86
C THR A 5 -14.04 -53.42 -0.21
N ARG A 6 -15.00 -52.65 -0.64
CA ARG A 6 -14.80 -51.50 -1.53
C ARG A 6 -14.06 -50.45 -0.75
N ILE A 7 -12.81 -50.19 -1.12
CA ILE A 7 -12.05 -49.03 -0.68
C ILE A 7 -12.57 -47.83 -1.46
N THR A 8 -13.34 -47.02 -0.78
CA THR A 8 -13.75 -45.73 -1.33
C THR A 8 -12.54 -44.79 -1.25
N LEU A 9 -11.95 -44.56 -2.37
CA LEU A 9 -10.91 -43.55 -2.55
C LEU A 9 -11.60 -42.18 -2.44
N VAL A 10 -11.55 -41.59 -1.28
CA VAL A 10 -11.95 -40.18 -1.13
C VAL A 10 -10.84 -39.36 -1.74
N ALA A 11 -11.15 -38.84 -2.90
CA ALA A 11 -10.34 -37.87 -3.60
C ALA A 11 -10.16 -36.63 -2.71
N ALA A 12 -8.97 -36.47 -2.17
CA ALA A 12 -8.49 -35.20 -1.65
C ALA A 12 -8.20 -34.30 -2.86
N SER A 13 -9.24 -33.80 -3.46
CA SER A 13 -9.15 -32.86 -4.56
C SER A 13 -9.21 -31.42 -4.00
N LEU A 14 -8.09 -30.71 -4.16
CA LEU A 14 -8.12 -29.36 -4.68
C LEU A 14 -8.60 -28.27 -3.72
N VAL A 15 -7.77 -27.95 -2.77
CA VAL A 15 -7.76 -26.60 -2.20
C VAL A 15 -6.54 -25.79 -2.70
N ALA A 16 -5.92 -26.22 -3.78
CA ALA A 16 -4.75 -25.53 -4.33
C ALA A 16 -5.06 -24.47 -5.40
N CYS A 17 -6.33 -24.27 -5.77
CA CYS A 17 -6.68 -23.33 -6.85
C CYS A 17 -7.22 -21.98 -6.39
N SER A 18 -7.34 -21.72 -5.10
CA SER A 18 -7.94 -20.45 -4.64
C SER A 18 -6.94 -19.30 -4.46
N PHE A 19 -5.64 -19.56 -4.51
CA PHE A 19 -4.63 -18.50 -4.40
C PHE A 19 -4.24 -17.85 -5.73
N ALA A 20 -4.51 -18.49 -6.86
CA ALA A 20 -4.19 -17.93 -8.18
C ALA A 20 -5.24 -16.93 -8.69
N ALA A 21 -6.47 -16.98 -8.16
CA ALA A 21 -7.55 -16.09 -8.57
C ALA A 21 -7.54 -14.75 -7.84
N GLN A 22 -6.88 -14.63 -6.68
CA GLN A 22 -6.78 -13.36 -5.96
C GLN A 22 -5.64 -12.47 -6.43
N ALA A 23 -4.70 -12.99 -7.21
CA ALA A 23 -3.68 -12.18 -7.85
C ALA A 23 -4.16 -11.48 -9.14
N ALA A 24 -5.35 -11.81 -9.63
CA ALA A 24 -5.93 -11.23 -10.83
C ALA A 24 -6.91 -10.07 -10.55
N ASP A 25 -7.33 -9.89 -9.30
CA ASP A 25 -8.13 -8.75 -8.84
C ASP A 25 -7.24 -7.68 -8.17
N VAL A 26 -6.08 -7.42 -8.70
CA VAL A 26 -5.52 -6.07 -8.61
C VAL A 26 -6.37 -5.26 -9.58
N GLU A 27 -7.50 -4.81 -9.08
CA GLU A 27 -8.38 -3.88 -9.72
C GLU A 27 -7.50 -2.77 -10.30
N ALA A 28 -7.42 -2.70 -11.61
CA ALA A 28 -6.68 -1.66 -12.30
C ALA A 28 -7.16 -0.34 -11.71
N ALA A 29 -6.25 0.45 -11.14
CA ALA A 29 -6.60 1.71 -10.52
C ALA A 29 -7.56 2.46 -11.45
N PRO A 30 -8.72 2.91 -10.96
CA PRO A 30 -9.72 3.53 -11.82
C PRO A 30 -9.07 4.62 -12.64
N SER A 31 -9.43 4.72 -13.91
CA SER A 31 -8.86 5.76 -14.76
C SER A 31 -9.08 7.13 -14.07
N PRO A 32 -8.13 8.07 -14.14
CA PRO A 32 -8.23 9.35 -13.46
C PRO A 32 -9.57 10.06 -13.68
N ALA A 33 -10.21 9.86 -14.84
CA ALA A 33 -11.52 10.42 -15.15
C ALA A 33 -12.68 9.82 -14.34
N GLN A 34 -12.52 8.64 -13.76
CA GLN A 34 -13.52 7.94 -12.95
C GLN A 34 -13.27 8.09 -11.44
N ASP A 35 -12.16 8.71 -11.06
CA ASP A 35 -11.88 8.98 -9.65
C ASP A 35 -12.95 9.90 -9.06
N PRO A 36 -13.64 9.49 -7.99
CA PRO A 36 -14.63 10.33 -7.32
C PRO A 36 -14.11 11.71 -6.92
N LEU A 37 -12.81 11.83 -6.57
CA LEU A 37 -12.17 13.10 -6.23
C LEU A 37 -12.08 14.03 -7.44
N VAL A 38 -11.81 13.50 -8.64
CA VAL A 38 -11.78 14.27 -9.89
C VAL A 38 -13.14 14.89 -10.18
N GLN A 39 -14.21 14.10 -10.01
CA GLN A 39 -15.57 14.57 -10.23
C GLN A 39 -16.01 15.55 -9.15
N HIS A 40 -15.71 15.26 -7.89
CA HIS A 40 -16.10 16.09 -6.76
C HIS A 40 -15.44 17.47 -6.80
N LEU A 41 -14.14 17.53 -7.10
CA LEU A 41 -13.39 18.77 -7.20
C LEU A 41 -13.50 19.44 -8.59
N LYS A 42 -14.14 18.80 -9.56
CA LYS A 42 -14.24 19.28 -10.94
C LYS A 42 -12.88 19.61 -11.55
N LEU A 43 -11.92 18.70 -11.40
CA LEU A 43 -10.57 18.89 -11.91
C LEU A 43 -10.57 19.01 -13.44
N SER A 44 -9.78 19.95 -13.96
CA SER A 44 -9.54 20.06 -15.40
C SER A 44 -8.62 18.94 -15.90
N ASN A 45 -8.64 18.65 -17.19
CA ASN A 45 -7.73 17.69 -17.81
C ASN A 45 -6.25 18.01 -17.56
N ASP A 46 -5.88 19.27 -17.52
CA ASP A 46 -4.52 19.72 -17.24
C ASP A 46 -4.15 19.48 -15.77
N GLN A 47 -5.09 19.69 -14.84
CA GLN A 47 -4.90 19.37 -13.44
C GLN A 47 -4.71 17.87 -13.23
N ILE A 48 -5.55 17.05 -13.86
CA ILE A 48 -5.47 15.58 -13.80
C ILE A 48 -4.08 15.12 -14.27
N LYS A 49 -3.61 15.57 -15.43
CA LYS A 49 -2.28 15.21 -15.95
C LYS A 49 -1.14 15.62 -15.01
N LYS A 50 -1.23 16.81 -14.42
CA LYS A 50 -0.22 17.28 -13.46
C LYS A 50 -0.21 16.46 -12.19
N ILE A 51 -1.38 16.12 -11.65
CA ILE A 51 -1.52 15.29 -10.45
C ILE A 51 -0.99 13.87 -10.71
N ASP A 52 -1.30 13.31 -11.88
CA ASP A 52 -0.79 12.00 -12.29
C ASP A 52 0.75 12.00 -12.37
N ALA A 53 1.36 13.02 -12.96
CA ALA A 53 2.81 13.16 -13.00
C ALA A 53 3.43 13.30 -11.60
N LEU A 54 2.77 14.01 -10.67
CA LEU A 54 3.19 14.11 -9.28
C LEU A 54 3.10 12.77 -8.56
N HIS A 55 2.06 11.98 -8.84
CA HIS A 55 1.90 10.65 -8.29
C HIS A 55 3.01 9.71 -8.76
N GLN A 56 3.33 9.71 -10.05
CA GLN A 56 4.45 8.94 -10.58
C GLN A 56 5.78 9.36 -9.94
N THR A 57 5.98 10.65 -9.68
CA THR A 57 7.16 11.17 -8.98
C THR A 57 7.22 10.66 -7.54
N LEU A 58 6.09 10.62 -6.83
CA LEU A 58 5.99 10.03 -5.49
C LEU A 58 6.43 8.57 -5.51
N GLU A 59 5.86 7.76 -6.41
CA GLU A 59 6.19 6.33 -6.55
C GLU A 59 7.70 6.13 -6.81
N GLN A 60 8.27 6.89 -7.74
CA GLN A 60 9.69 6.82 -8.05
C GLN A 60 10.56 7.16 -6.84
N ASN A 61 10.19 8.18 -6.07
CA ASN A 61 10.94 8.59 -4.89
C ASN A 61 10.84 7.56 -3.77
N VAL A 62 9.66 7.01 -3.52
CA VAL A 62 9.45 5.96 -2.52
C VAL A 62 10.23 4.69 -2.90
N ASN A 63 10.21 4.30 -4.18
CA ASN A 63 10.94 3.12 -4.66
C ASN A 63 12.47 3.28 -4.60
N LYS A 64 12.98 4.51 -4.52
CA LYS A 64 14.42 4.80 -4.37
C LYS A 64 14.87 4.86 -2.91
N ILE A 65 13.97 4.76 -1.94
CA ILE A 65 14.33 4.78 -0.52
C ILE A 65 15.21 3.56 -0.23
N PRO A 66 16.47 3.76 0.24
CA PRO A 66 17.35 2.64 0.51
C PRO A 66 16.85 1.85 1.72
N MET A 67 16.81 0.52 1.58
CA MET A 67 16.47 -0.41 2.67
C MET A 67 17.68 -0.70 3.58
N THR A 68 18.58 0.27 3.74
CA THR A 68 19.81 0.14 4.50
C THR A 68 19.53 -0.18 5.97
N GLY A 69 20.16 -1.22 6.46
CA GLY A 69 20.01 -1.66 7.86
C GLY A 69 18.84 -2.62 8.10
N VAL A 70 17.94 -2.78 7.14
CA VAL A 70 16.91 -3.82 7.22
C VAL A 70 17.52 -5.16 6.88
N LYS A 71 17.34 -6.12 7.79
CA LYS A 71 17.73 -7.52 7.61
C LYS A 71 16.48 -8.37 7.64
N ASP A 72 16.17 -8.95 6.50
CA ASP A 72 15.00 -9.83 6.37
C ASP A 72 15.11 -11.01 7.33
N GLY A 73 14.03 -11.28 8.04
CA GLY A 73 13.94 -12.40 8.96
C GLY A 73 14.65 -12.23 10.31
N ALA A 74 15.44 -11.17 10.53
CA ALA A 74 16.20 -11.00 11.78
C ALA A 74 15.32 -11.02 13.05
N LEU A 75 14.14 -10.41 13.00
CA LEU A 75 13.19 -10.45 14.11
C LEU A 75 12.51 -11.83 14.23
N ILE A 76 12.22 -12.48 13.10
CA ILE A 76 11.61 -13.81 13.07
C ILE A 76 12.57 -14.85 13.66
N GLU A 77 13.86 -14.77 13.35
CA GLU A 77 14.88 -15.66 13.89
C GLU A 77 14.94 -15.63 15.43
N MET A 78 14.78 -14.45 16.03
CA MET A 78 14.71 -14.34 17.48
C MET A 78 13.53 -15.10 18.09
N PHE A 79 12.36 -15.02 17.46
CA PHE A 79 11.19 -15.79 17.91
C PHE A 79 11.37 -17.28 17.72
N GLN A 80 12.00 -17.71 16.64
CA GLN A 80 12.27 -19.12 16.36
C GLN A 80 13.31 -19.72 17.32
N THR A 81 14.34 -18.95 17.67
CA THR A 81 15.41 -19.42 18.55
C THR A 81 15.12 -19.21 20.04
N GLY A 82 14.10 -18.39 20.35
CA GLY A 82 13.79 -17.99 21.73
C GLY A 82 14.86 -17.14 22.40
N LYS A 83 15.80 -16.59 21.62
CA LYS A 83 16.90 -15.75 22.12
C LYS A 83 16.61 -14.28 21.80
N TRP A 84 16.41 -13.49 22.84
CA TRP A 84 16.25 -12.06 22.71
C TRP A 84 17.60 -11.38 22.45
N ASP A 85 17.66 -10.59 21.39
CA ASP A 85 18.79 -9.71 21.06
C ASP A 85 18.30 -8.27 20.94
N GLU A 86 18.49 -7.51 22.01
CA GLU A 86 18.06 -6.12 22.11
C GLU A 86 18.71 -5.23 21.04
N SER A 87 19.98 -5.47 20.74
CA SER A 87 20.73 -4.71 19.74
C SER A 87 20.12 -4.90 18.34
N THR A 88 19.83 -6.14 17.96
CA THR A 88 19.18 -6.45 16.70
C THR A 88 17.80 -5.80 16.61
N VAL A 89 16.99 -5.88 17.68
CA VAL A 89 15.66 -5.24 17.71
C VAL A 89 15.77 -3.73 17.51
N LYS A 90 16.61 -3.06 18.29
CA LYS A 90 16.79 -1.61 18.20
C LYS A 90 17.27 -1.18 16.80
N ASN A 91 18.22 -1.91 16.24
CA ASN A 91 18.74 -1.60 14.90
C ASN A 91 17.68 -1.79 13.80
N GLN A 92 16.87 -2.85 13.88
CA GLN A 92 15.80 -3.07 12.91
C GLN A 92 14.71 -2.00 13.03
N LEU A 93 14.27 -1.66 14.25
CA LEU A 93 13.28 -0.62 14.47
C LEU A 93 13.77 0.75 13.98
N ALA A 94 15.05 1.08 14.23
CA ALA A 94 15.63 2.33 13.74
C ALA A 94 15.68 2.37 12.20
N ALA A 95 16.03 1.25 11.54
CA ALA A 95 16.03 1.15 10.09
C ALA A 95 14.63 1.34 9.51
N PHE A 96 13.61 0.67 10.06
CA PHE A 96 12.22 0.84 9.64
C PHE A 96 11.72 2.26 9.86
N SER A 97 12.00 2.86 11.03
CA SER A 97 11.60 4.24 11.33
C SER A 97 12.17 5.24 10.33
N LYS A 98 13.42 5.05 9.91
CA LYS A 98 14.07 5.92 8.92
C LYS A 98 13.41 5.80 7.54
N ILE A 99 13.05 4.59 7.13
CA ILE A 99 12.34 4.35 5.87
C ILE A 99 10.95 4.98 5.93
N GLU A 100 10.25 4.80 7.04
CA GLU A 100 8.92 5.37 7.25
C GLU A 100 8.94 6.91 7.24
N GLU A 101 9.92 7.51 7.91
CA GLU A 101 10.12 8.97 7.90
C GLU A 101 10.30 9.51 6.49
N GLN A 102 11.16 8.87 5.68
CA GLN A 102 11.37 9.27 4.29
C GLN A 102 10.12 9.08 3.45
N THR A 103 9.41 7.98 3.62
CA THR A 103 8.14 7.73 2.92
C THR A 103 7.11 8.80 3.26
N ARG A 104 6.97 9.15 4.54
CA ARG A 104 6.06 10.21 5.00
C ARG A 104 6.45 11.57 4.43
N TYR A 105 7.75 11.88 4.38
CA TYR A 105 8.25 13.12 3.77
C TYR A 105 7.80 13.24 2.31
N TYR A 106 7.99 12.21 1.49
CA TYR A 106 7.57 12.25 0.10
C TYR A 106 6.05 12.33 -0.07
N ARG A 107 5.28 11.70 0.81
CA ARG A 107 3.81 11.83 0.81
C ARG A 107 3.36 13.24 1.15
N VAL A 108 3.93 13.87 2.17
CA VAL A 108 3.60 15.25 2.54
C VAL A 108 3.97 16.21 1.41
N LYS A 109 5.14 16.01 0.81
CA LYS A 109 5.55 16.79 -0.37
C LYS A 109 4.57 16.63 -1.53
N TYR A 110 4.14 15.42 -1.84
CA TYR A 110 3.14 15.15 -2.86
C TYR A 110 1.84 15.89 -2.59
N TYR A 111 1.30 15.82 -1.39
CA TYR A 111 0.07 16.55 -1.04
C TYR A 111 0.23 18.06 -1.13
N PHE A 112 1.38 18.58 -0.74
CA PHE A 112 1.70 19.99 -0.94
C PHE A 112 1.73 20.35 -2.42
N ASP A 113 2.44 19.60 -3.24
CA ASP A 113 2.57 19.85 -4.68
C ASP A 113 1.20 19.76 -5.40
N VAL A 114 0.37 18.78 -5.03
CA VAL A 114 -1.02 18.68 -5.51
C VAL A 114 -1.82 19.93 -5.12
N SER A 115 -1.66 20.42 -3.90
CA SER A 115 -2.35 21.64 -3.46
C SER A 115 -2.01 22.87 -4.31
N GLN A 116 -0.79 22.92 -4.89
CA GLN A 116 -0.39 24.00 -5.78
C GLN A 116 -1.01 23.90 -7.19
N VAL A 117 -1.44 22.71 -7.58
CA VAL A 117 -2.16 22.48 -8.85
C VAL A 117 -3.63 22.88 -8.73
N LEU A 118 -4.19 22.84 -7.52
CA LEU A 118 -5.58 23.17 -7.25
C LEU A 118 -5.83 24.68 -7.26
N THR A 119 -7.02 25.09 -7.70
CA THR A 119 -7.50 26.46 -7.53
C THR A 119 -7.76 26.77 -6.06
N ALA A 120 -7.91 28.05 -5.71
CA ALA A 120 -8.26 28.47 -4.35
C ALA A 120 -9.60 27.88 -3.88
N GLU A 121 -10.58 27.80 -4.76
CA GLU A 121 -11.90 27.20 -4.48
C GLU A 121 -11.78 25.70 -4.21
N GLN A 122 -11.03 24.99 -5.04
CA GLN A 122 -10.79 23.56 -4.87
C GLN A 122 -10.03 23.27 -3.55
N ARG A 123 -9.01 24.07 -3.20
CA ARG A 123 -8.32 23.95 -1.91
C ARG A 123 -9.26 24.17 -0.72
N LYS A 124 -10.16 25.13 -0.84
CA LYS A 124 -11.17 25.38 0.20
C LYS A 124 -12.11 24.19 0.36
N GLN A 125 -12.54 23.58 -0.75
CA GLN A 125 -13.38 22.39 -0.72
C GLN A 125 -12.67 21.22 -0.03
N VAL A 126 -11.42 20.92 -0.39
CA VAL A 126 -10.62 19.88 0.25
C VAL A 126 -10.53 20.10 1.77
N LYS A 127 -10.27 21.34 2.20
CA LYS A 127 -10.21 21.69 3.63
C LYS A 127 -11.54 21.40 4.35
N THR A 128 -12.65 21.72 3.70
CA THR A 128 -14.01 21.47 4.25
C THR A 128 -14.26 19.96 4.37
N ASP A 129 -13.91 19.21 3.33
CA ASP A 129 -14.10 17.75 3.29
C ASP A 129 -13.28 17.05 4.37
N MET A 130 -12.03 17.46 4.56
CA MET A 130 -11.18 16.93 5.64
C MET A 130 -11.74 17.25 7.03
N ALA A 131 -12.23 18.47 7.26
CA ALA A 131 -12.84 18.84 8.52
C ALA A 131 -14.10 18.00 8.81
N ASN A 132 -14.93 17.75 7.81
CA ASN A 132 -16.12 16.90 7.93
C ASN A 132 -15.76 15.44 8.21
N ALA A 133 -14.71 14.92 7.57
CA ALA A 133 -14.25 13.54 7.78
C ALA A 133 -13.68 13.32 9.20
N LEU A 134 -13.13 14.36 9.83
CA LEU A 134 -12.61 14.28 11.21
C LEU A 134 -13.70 14.49 12.28
N ALA A 135 -14.87 15.02 11.90
CA ALA A 135 -15.97 15.29 12.81
C ALA A 135 -16.96 14.12 12.95
N ASN A 136 -16.87 13.10 12.09
CA ASN A 136 -17.68 11.87 12.09
C ASN A 136 -16.88 10.67 12.58
#